data_7775c3f8f6cf2bdc3432412d8bc23e1d
#
_entry.id   7775c3f8f6cf2bdc3432412d8bc23e1d
#
_cell.length_a   1.000
_cell.length_b   1.000
_cell.length_c   1.000
_cell.angle_alpha   90.00
_cell.angle_beta   90.00
_cell.angle_gamma   90.00
#
_symmetry.space_group_name_H-M   'P 1'
#
loop_
_entity.id
_entity.type
_entity.pdbx_description
1 polymer ?
#
loop_
_entity_poly.entity_id
_entity_poly.type
_entity_poly.pdbx_seq_one_letter_code
_entity_poly.pdbx_strand_id
1 'polypeptide(L)'
;KVLESIDEEYRDAVWYYRCAYAYGSIVLDNNEAYTSDTMQQMLRLVDQGVRLATEAELDDIKSYCFEVIDMCYIQMDFEQCEIDYPDLCSAYSKYIAEKKKKREGVPRHRTITVEEIQATDDMWTINEPMYWTINIYGSYDDYLESAKSFTVEQRYLNAISWYFAEVNNGGHHQFFYNSTGIVWEDALAGLRLFKMDIL
;
A
#
# COMPACT_ATOMS: atom_id res chain seq x y z
N LYS A 1 21.93 -8.74 -10.09
CA LYS A 1 22.86 -9.64 -10.85
C LYS A 1 22.12 -10.79 -11.56
N VAL A 2 21.21 -11.55 -10.90
CA VAL A 2 20.49 -12.65 -11.58
C VAL A 2 19.48 -12.13 -12.58
N LEU A 3 18.71 -11.10 -12.24
CA LEU A 3 17.72 -10.49 -13.13
C LEU A 3 18.38 -9.76 -14.32
N GLU A 4 19.54 -9.15 -14.11
CA GLU A 4 20.29 -8.42 -15.16
C GLU A 4 20.94 -9.35 -16.19
N SER A 5 21.06 -10.66 -15.91
CA SER A 5 21.61 -11.65 -16.85
C SER A 5 20.57 -12.16 -17.86
N ILE A 6 19.31 -11.72 -17.78
CA ILE A 6 18.27 -12.08 -18.73
C ILE A 6 18.45 -11.24 -20.01
N ASP A 7 18.48 -11.90 -21.16
CA ASP A 7 18.60 -11.23 -22.47
C ASP A 7 17.42 -10.27 -22.69
N GLU A 8 17.69 -9.14 -23.33
CA GLU A 8 16.75 -8.03 -23.47
C GLU A 8 15.42 -8.44 -24.12
N GLU A 9 15.46 -9.39 -25.06
CA GLU A 9 14.29 -9.92 -25.77
C GLU A 9 13.29 -10.69 -24.85
N TYR A 10 13.71 -11.09 -23.63
CA TYR A 10 12.88 -11.78 -22.65
C TYR A 10 12.44 -10.87 -21.48
N ARG A 11 12.75 -9.58 -21.55
CA ARG A 11 12.41 -8.62 -20.50
C ARG A 11 11.02 -8.04 -20.75
N ASP A 12 10.03 -8.56 -20.03
CA ASP A 12 8.66 -8.06 -20.04
C ASP A 12 8.40 -6.99 -18.96
N ALA A 13 7.18 -6.45 -18.90
CA ALA A 13 6.78 -5.46 -17.92
C ALA A 13 6.99 -5.93 -16.47
N VAL A 14 6.77 -7.23 -16.20
CA VAL A 14 6.96 -7.83 -14.87
C VAL A 14 8.43 -7.85 -14.48
N TRP A 15 9.32 -8.16 -15.44
CA TRP A 15 10.76 -8.11 -15.22
C TRP A 15 11.21 -6.70 -14.85
N TYR A 16 10.76 -5.70 -15.60
CA TYR A 16 11.10 -4.29 -15.32
C TYR A 16 10.61 -3.84 -13.96
N TYR A 17 9.36 -4.16 -13.61
CA TYR A 17 8.81 -3.88 -12.27
C TYR A 17 9.68 -4.49 -11.15
N ARG A 18 10.00 -5.78 -11.25
CA ARG A 18 10.80 -6.49 -10.22
C ARG A 18 12.19 -5.90 -10.05
N CYS A 19 12.83 -5.53 -11.16
CA CYS A 19 14.12 -4.85 -11.12
C CYS A 19 14.00 -3.46 -10.50
N ALA A 20 13.00 -2.67 -10.89
CA ALA A 20 12.71 -1.37 -10.32
C ALA A 20 12.49 -1.44 -8.80
N TYR A 21 11.70 -2.42 -8.34
CA TYR A 21 11.45 -2.64 -6.91
C TYR A 21 12.74 -2.94 -6.14
N ALA A 22 13.62 -3.79 -6.69
CA ALA A 22 14.90 -4.11 -6.07
C ALA A 22 15.81 -2.86 -5.96
N TYR A 23 15.87 -2.03 -6.99
CA TYR A 23 16.60 -0.76 -6.93
C TYR A 23 15.95 0.24 -5.97
N GLY A 24 14.62 0.33 -5.93
CA GLY A 24 13.88 1.16 -4.98
C GLY A 24 14.17 0.79 -3.53
N SER A 25 14.27 -0.51 -3.21
CA SER A 25 14.68 -0.95 -1.88
C SER A 25 16.09 -0.46 -1.52
N ILE A 26 17.04 -0.49 -2.46
CA ILE A 26 18.39 0.04 -2.24
C ILE A 26 18.36 1.56 -2.03
N VAL A 27 17.55 2.28 -2.81
CA VAL A 27 17.35 3.73 -2.66
C VAL A 27 16.87 4.08 -1.25
N LEU A 28 15.91 3.33 -0.72
CA LEU A 28 15.39 3.51 0.64
C LEU A 28 16.43 3.18 1.71
N ASP A 29 17.04 2.00 1.62
CA ASP A 29 17.98 1.50 2.64
C ASP A 29 19.19 2.43 2.78
N ASN A 30 19.65 3.02 1.68
CA ASN A 30 20.79 3.92 1.66
C ASN A 30 20.42 5.41 1.72
N ASN A 31 19.13 5.74 1.72
CA ASN A 31 18.63 7.12 1.60
C ASN A 31 19.25 7.88 0.44
N GLU A 32 19.24 7.26 -0.75
CA GLU A 32 19.88 7.77 -1.96
C GLU A 32 19.21 9.07 -2.44
N ALA A 33 20.02 10.04 -2.90
CA ALA A 33 19.48 11.26 -3.49
C ALA A 33 18.91 11.00 -4.89
N TYR A 34 18.02 11.88 -5.39
CA TYR A 34 17.45 11.82 -6.73
C TYR A 34 18.52 11.67 -7.84
N THR A 35 19.64 12.34 -7.70
CA THR A 35 20.74 12.33 -8.67
C THR A 35 21.65 11.11 -8.61
N SER A 36 21.44 10.18 -7.66
CA SER A 36 22.26 8.96 -7.56
C SER A 36 22.05 8.04 -8.76
N ASP A 37 23.10 7.29 -9.13
CA ASP A 37 23.01 6.30 -10.20
C ASP A 37 21.94 5.23 -9.92
N THR A 38 21.79 4.84 -8.65
CA THR A 38 20.79 3.87 -8.19
C THR A 38 19.37 4.37 -8.42
N MET A 39 19.10 5.62 -8.03
CA MET A 39 17.78 6.25 -8.21
C MET A 39 17.48 6.43 -9.71
N GLN A 40 18.44 6.90 -10.48
CA GLN A 40 18.27 7.07 -11.93
C GLN A 40 18.07 5.74 -12.65
N GLN A 41 18.70 4.66 -12.18
CA GLN A 41 18.46 3.32 -12.71
C GLN A 41 17.07 2.81 -12.35
N MET A 42 16.60 3.03 -11.11
CA MET A 42 15.23 2.72 -10.71
C MET A 42 14.21 3.42 -11.62
N LEU A 43 14.36 4.73 -11.84
CA LEU A 43 13.42 5.51 -12.66
C LEU A 43 13.38 5.03 -14.12
N ARG A 44 14.52 4.70 -14.71
CA ARG A 44 14.57 4.10 -16.06
C ARG A 44 13.81 2.77 -16.14
N LEU A 45 13.94 1.93 -15.13
CA LEU A 45 13.25 0.65 -15.07
C LEU A 45 11.74 0.83 -14.87
N VAL A 46 11.33 1.79 -14.02
CA VAL A 46 9.92 2.15 -13.85
C VAL A 46 9.32 2.66 -15.15
N ASP A 47 9.99 3.61 -15.82
CA ASP A 47 9.51 4.18 -17.08
C ASP A 47 9.28 3.10 -18.16
N GLN A 48 10.27 2.22 -18.33
CA GLN A 48 10.16 1.12 -19.29
C GLN A 48 9.06 0.12 -18.88
N GLY A 49 8.96 -0.21 -17.60
CA GLY A 49 7.91 -1.09 -17.07
C GLY A 49 6.51 -0.53 -17.30
N VAL A 50 6.30 0.76 -17.07
CA VAL A 50 5.03 1.47 -17.32
C VAL A 50 4.66 1.45 -18.80
N ARG A 51 5.62 1.68 -19.69
CA ARG A 51 5.40 1.65 -21.15
C ARG A 51 4.94 0.26 -21.59
N LEU A 52 5.71 -0.77 -21.28
CA LEU A 52 5.38 -2.15 -21.66
C LEU A 52 4.07 -2.64 -21.03
N ALA A 53 3.80 -2.29 -19.78
CA ALA A 53 2.53 -2.62 -19.11
C ALA A 53 1.35 -1.92 -19.80
N THR A 54 1.53 -0.67 -20.27
CA THR A 54 0.50 0.06 -21.00
C THR A 54 0.23 -0.55 -22.37
N GLU A 55 1.27 -0.92 -23.12
CA GLU A 55 1.15 -1.58 -24.43
C GLU A 55 0.50 -2.97 -24.35
N ALA A 56 0.73 -3.68 -23.24
CA ALA A 56 0.18 -5.00 -22.99
C ALA A 56 -1.15 -4.99 -22.21
N GLU A 57 -1.71 -3.81 -21.91
CA GLU A 57 -2.94 -3.63 -21.10
C GLU A 57 -2.88 -4.29 -19.71
N LEU A 58 -1.70 -4.29 -19.09
CA LEU A 58 -1.42 -4.85 -17.78
C LEU A 58 -1.53 -3.79 -16.66
N ASP A 59 -2.75 -3.36 -16.34
CA ASP A 59 -2.99 -2.26 -15.39
C ASP A 59 -2.45 -2.54 -13.98
N ASP A 60 -2.48 -3.80 -13.53
CA ASP A 60 -1.91 -4.19 -12.23
C ASP A 60 -0.39 -3.99 -12.20
N ILE A 61 0.31 -4.42 -13.25
CA ILE A 61 1.77 -4.26 -13.35
C ILE A 61 2.14 -2.78 -13.44
N LYS A 62 1.37 -2.01 -14.20
CA LYS A 62 1.52 -0.56 -14.28
C LYS A 62 1.36 0.11 -12.91
N SER A 63 0.35 -0.31 -12.14
CA SER A 63 0.12 0.18 -10.78
C SER A 63 1.29 -0.18 -9.85
N TYR A 64 1.82 -1.40 -9.92
CA TYR A 64 2.99 -1.80 -9.14
C TYR A 64 4.24 -1.00 -9.50
N CYS A 65 4.44 -0.62 -10.77
CA CYS A 65 5.51 0.28 -11.15
C CYS A 65 5.39 1.65 -10.49
N PHE A 66 4.17 2.20 -10.40
CA PHE A 66 3.93 3.47 -9.70
C PHE A 66 4.11 3.35 -8.18
N GLU A 67 3.82 2.21 -7.58
CA GLU A 67 4.07 1.96 -6.16
C GLU A 67 5.56 1.99 -5.82
N VAL A 68 6.46 1.69 -6.76
CA VAL A 68 7.91 1.88 -6.56
C VAL A 68 8.25 3.36 -6.42
N ILE A 69 7.59 4.25 -7.16
CA ILE A 69 7.73 5.71 -6.99
C ILE A 69 7.18 6.14 -5.63
N ASP A 70 5.98 5.65 -5.25
CA ASP A 70 5.38 5.92 -3.93
C ASP A 70 6.32 5.51 -2.79
N MET A 71 6.98 4.36 -2.91
CA MET A 71 7.94 3.84 -1.94
C MET A 71 9.13 4.79 -1.74
N CYS A 72 9.63 5.40 -2.81
CA CYS A 72 10.78 6.31 -2.78
C CYS A 72 10.36 7.79 -2.77
N TYR A 73 9.13 8.12 -2.38
CA TYR A 73 8.54 9.47 -2.52
C TYR A 73 9.38 10.58 -1.88
N ILE A 74 9.99 10.31 -0.72
CA ILE A 74 10.81 11.30 0.02
C ILE A 74 12.12 11.61 -0.72
N GLN A 75 12.67 10.66 -1.47
CA GLN A 75 13.91 10.79 -2.23
C GLN A 75 13.68 11.38 -3.63
N MET A 76 12.39 11.49 -4.06
CA MET A 76 12.04 12.03 -5.37
C MET A 76 12.22 13.54 -5.43
N ASP A 77 12.76 14.01 -6.53
CA ASP A 77 12.68 15.39 -7.01
C ASP A 77 11.68 15.44 -8.17
N PHE A 78 10.42 15.75 -7.87
CA PHE A 78 9.37 15.71 -8.89
C PHE A 78 9.53 16.81 -9.96
N GLU A 79 10.11 17.97 -9.62
CA GLU A 79 10.35 19.04 -10.58
C GLU A 79 11.41 18.60 -11.60
N GLN A 80 12.49 17.99 -11.14
CA GLN A 80 13.51 17.46 -12.03
C GLN A 80 13.01 16.22 -12.78
N CYS A 81 12.20 15.37 -12.13
CA CYS A 81 11.60 14.20 -12.77
C CYS A 81 10.68 14.55 -13.94
N GLU A 82 9.92 15.66 -13.85
CA GLU A 82 9.11 16.15 -14.97
C GLU A 82 9.95 16.55 -16.19
N ILE A 83 11.19 16.99 -15.97
CA ILE A 83 12.13 17.32 -17.04
C ILE A 83 12.74 16.04 -17.63
N ASP A 84 13.18 15.12 -16.78
CA ASP A 84 13.92 13.92 -17.18
C ASP A 84 12.99 12.82 -17.75
N TYR A 85 11.77 12.70 -17.20
CA TYR A 85 10.78 11.64 -17.51
C TYR A 85 9.35 12.21 -17.63
N PRO A 86 9.07 13.10 -18.59
CA PRO A 86 7.76 13.82 -18.64
C PRO A 86 6.56 12.89 -18.80
N ASP A 87 6.68 11.83 -19.59
CA ASP A 87 5.60 10.87 -19.82
C ASP A 87 5.31 10.04 -18.56
N LEU A 88 6.36 9.60 -17.86
CA LEU A 88 6.24 8.87 -16.60
C LEU A 88 5.57 9.74 -15.54
N CYS A 89 6.01 10.98 -15.35
CA CYS A 89 5.45 11.90 -14.37
C CYS A 89 3.99 12.25 -14.68
N SER A 90 3.64 12.43 -15.97
CA SER A 90 2.25 12.64 -16.41
C SER A 90 1.38 11.41 -16.09
N ALA A 91 1.86 10.21 -16.38
CA ALA A 91 1.13 8.97 -16.08
C ALA A 91 0.98 8.72 -14.57
N TYR A 92 2.03 8.99 -13.79
CA TYR A 92 2.00 8.89 -12.33
C TYR A 92 1.03 9.89 -11.71
N SER A 93 1.02 11.14 -12.18
CA SER A 93 0.07 12.15 -11.71
C SER A 93 -1.40 11.75 -11.94
N LYS A 94 -1.71 11.13 -13.09
CA LYS A 94 -3.04 10.57 -13.35
C LYS A 94 -3.38 9.43 -12.40
N TYR A 95 -2.44 8.50 -12.18
CA TYR A 95 -2.61 7.42 -11.23
C TYR A 95 -2.92 7.92 -9.82
N ILE A 96 -2.17 8.91 -9.33
CA ILE A 96 -2.41 9.52 -8.02
C ILE A 96 -3.78 10.21 -7.96
N ALA A 97 -4.17 10.94 -9.00
CA ALA A 97 -5.47 11.60 -9.07
C ALA A 97 -6.64 10.58 -9.04
N GLU A 98 -6.52 9.46 -9.76
CA GLU A 98 -7.51 8.38 -9.75
C GLU A 98 -7.56 7.67 -8.39
N LYS A 99 -6.40 7.38 -7.78
CA LYS A 99 -6.29 6.80 -6.44
C LYS A 99 -6.93 7.73 -5.40
N LYS A 100 -6.70 9.04 -5.50
CA LYS A 100 -7.34 10.05 -4.64
C LYS A 100 -8.85 10.09 -4.85
N LYS A 101 -9.32 10.10 -6.09
CA LYS A 101 -10.75 10.09 -6.43
C LYS A 101 -11.45 8.83 -5.90
N LYS A 102 -10.83 7.66 -6.02
CA LYS A 102 -11.35 6.42 -5.42
C LYS A 102 -11.48 6.55 -3.91
N ARG A 103 -10.46 7.12 -3.23
CA ARG A 103 -10.49 7.36 -1.78
C ARG A 103 -11.55 8.38 -1.36
N GLU A 104 -11.72 9.47 -2.12
CA GLU A 104 -12.73 10.50 -1.86
C GLU A 104 -14.17 10.00 -2.11
N GLY A 105 -14.34 9.03 -3.00
CA GLY A 105 -15.62 8.39 -3.32
C GLY A 105 -16.05 7.33 -2.31
N VAL A 106 -15.15 6.84 -1.46
CA VAL A 106 -15.48 5.89 -0.39
C VAL A 106 -16.07 6.68 0.77
N PRO A 107 -17.36 6.46 1.14
CA PRO A 107 -17.90 7.06 2.34
C PRO A 107 -17.04 6.64 3.53
N ARG A 108 -16.32 7.57 4.13
CA ARG A 108 -15.46 7.30 5.31
C ARG A 108 -16.25 6.70 6.47
N HIS A 109 -17.54 6.89 6.45
CA HIS A 109 -18.47 6.31 7.39
C HIS A 109 -19.70 5.83 6.62
N ARG A 110 -19.87 4.51 6.50
CA ARG A 110 -21.09 3.89 5.97
C ARG A 110 -21.48 2.68 6.80
N THR A 111 -22.74 2.46 6.93
CA THR A 111 -23.27 1.21 7.45
C THR A 111 -23.13 0.14 6.38
N ILE A 112 -22.57 -1.02 6.75
CA ILE A 112 -22.52 -2.20 5.89
C ILE A 112 -23.71 -3.09 6.26
N THR A 113 -24.52 -3.45 5.27
CA THR A 113 -25.68 -4.30 5.48
C THR A 113 -25.29 -5.79 5.54
N VAL A 114 -26.16 -6.61 6.12
CA VAL A 114 -25.98 -8.06 6.17
C VAL A 114 -25.90 -8.66 4.75
N GLU A 115 -26.68 -8.11 3.82
CA GLU A 115 -26.73 -8.51 2.43
C GLU A 115 -25.40 -8.23 1.73
N GLU A 116 -24.79 -7.05 1.98
CA GLU A 116 -23.45 -6.72 1.46
C GLU A 116 -22.38 -7.66 2.01
N ILE A 117 -22.42 -7.98 3.30
CA ILE A 117 -21.48 -8.93 3.92
C ILE A 117 -21.63 -10.32 3.31
N GLN A 118 -22.87 -10.76 3.05
CA GLN A 118 -23.13 -12.08 2.46
C GLN A 118 -22.80 -12.16 0.98
N ALA A 119 -22.78 -11.02 0.28
CA ALA A 119 -22.51 -10.93 -1.15
C ALA A 119 -21.02 -10.79 -1.51
N THR A 120 -20.15 -10.55 -0.52
CA THR A 120 -18.72 -10.35 -0.77
C THR A 120 -17.87 -11.42 -0.13
N ASP A 121 -16.87 -11.92 -0.86
CA ASP A 121 -15.76 -12.74 -0.35
C ASP A 121 -14.54 -11.87 0.04
N ASP A 122 -14.62 -10.56 -0.21
CA ASP A 122 -13.53 -9.62 0.03
C ASP A 122 -13.69 -8.93 1.39
N MET A 123 -12.88 -9.33 2.35
CA MET A 123 -12.79 -8.72 3.69
C MET A 123 -12.44 -7.24 3.63
N TRP A 124 -11.74 -6.79 2.59
CA TRP A 124 -11.40 -5.38 2.45
C TRP A 124 -12.64 -4.52 2.24
N THR A 125 -13.58 -4.95 1.41
CA THR A 125 -14.86 -4.24 1.21
C THR A 125 -15.58 -3.96 2.53
N ILE A 126 -15.50 -4.89 3.48
CA ILE A 126 -16.12 -4.76 4.81
C ILE A 126 -15.29 -3.82 5.71
N ASN A 127 -13.97 -3.94 5.70
CA ASN A 127 -13.08 -3.21 6.61
C ASN A 127 -12.75 -1.79 6.13
N GLU A 128 -12.83 -1.52 4.84
CA GLU A 128 -12.37 -0.28 4.21
C GLU A 128 -12.93 1.01 4.86
N PRO A 129 -14.25 1.13 5.19
CA PRO A 129 -14.79 2.32 5.83
C PRO A 129 -14.17 2.59 7.21
N MET A 130 -13.89 1.52 7.97
CA MET A 130 -13.23 1.62 9.28
C MET A 130 -11.77 1.98 9.15
N TYR A 131 -11.07 1.36 8.20
CA TYR A 131 -9.66 1.60 7.91
C TYR A 131 -9.36 3.09 7.61
N TRP A 132 -10.24 3.75 6.85
CA TRP A 132 -10.07 5.16 6.48
C TRP A 132 -10.57 6.15 7.54
N THR A 133 -11.35 5.69 8.53
CA THR A 133 -11.99 6.55 9.52
C THR A 133 -11.31 6.46 10.88
N ILE A 134 -10.94 5.24 11.31
CA ILE A 134 -10.39 5.00 12.64
C ILE A 134 -8.93 5.44 12.69
N ASN A 135 -8.60 6.33 13.65
CA ASN A 135 -7.26 6.85 13.84
C ASN A 135 -6.42 5.93 14.73
N ILE A 136 -5.37 5.36 14.16
CA ILE A 136 -4.39 4.50 14.87
C ILE A 136 -3.06 5.22 15.17
N TYR A 137 -2.95 6.50 14.82
CA TYR A 137 -1.72 7.29 14.95
C TYR A 137 -1.70 8.25 16.14
N GLY A 138 -2.83 8.32 16.88
CA GLY A 138 -2.99 9.16 18.06
C GLY A 138 -2.86 8.38 19.37
N SER A 139 -3.51 8.90 20.42
CA SER A 139 -3.68 8.20 21.68
C SER A 139 -4.79 7.13 21.58
N TYR A 140 -4.88 6.26 22.61
CA TYR A 140 -5.98 5.30 22.67
C TYR A 140 -7.37 5.97 22.76
N ASP A 141 -7.43 7.15 23.40
CA ASP A 141 -8.66 7.95 23.46
C ASP A 141 -9.03 8.50 22.06
N ASP A 142 -8.06 8.95 21.27
CA ASP A 142 -8.28 9.39 19.88
C ASP A 142 -8.74 8.22 19.00
N TYR A 143 -8.18 7.01 19.22
CA TYR A 143 -8.63 5.80 18.56
C TYR A 143 -10.09 5.50 18.87
N LEU A 144 -10.48 5.49 20.16
CA LEU A 144 -11.85 5.23 20.59
C LEU A 144 -12.84 6.30 20.09
N GLU A 145 -12.44 7.58 20.13
CA GLU A 145 -13.26 8.70 19.64
C GLU A 145 -13.52 8.58 18.14
N SER A 146 -12.49 8.26 17.35
CA SER A 146 -12.62 8.08 15.89
C SER A 146 -13.44 6.85 15.52
N ALA A 147 -13.47 5.84 16.40
CA ALA A 147 -14.20 4.59 16.21
C ALA A 147 -15.65 4.63 16.73
N LYS A 148 -16.08 5.68 17.44
CA LYS A 148 -17.38 5.74 18.14
C LYS A 148 -18.61 5.56 17.27
N SER A 149 -18.49 5.81 15.98
CA SER A 149 -19.58 5.65 15.01
C SER A 149 -19.73 4.24 14.47
N PHE A 150 -18.81 3.35 14.81
CA PHE A 150 -18.85 1.94 14.45
C PHE A 150 -19.27 1.09 15.65
N THR A 151 -19.78 -0.12 15.38
CA THR A 151 -20.05 -1.08 16.46
C THR A 151 -18.74 -1.61 17.05
N VAL A 152 -18.84 -2.22 18.23
CA VAL A 152 -17.68 -2.85 18.88
C VAL A 152 -17.11 -3.98 18.02
N GLU A 153 -17.96 -4.75 17.37
CA GLU A 153 -17.57 -5.84 16.47
C GLU A 153 -16.81 -5.32 15.23
N GLN A 154 -17.30 -4.21 14.66
CA GLN A 154 -16.60 -3.55 13.55
C GLN A 154 -15.21 -3.03 13.97
N ARG A 155 -15.13 -2.41 15.15
CA ARG A 155 -13.85 -1.96 15.72
C ARG A 155 -12.89 -3.14 15.95
N TYR A 156 -13.39 -4.26 16.47
CA TYR A 156 -12.59 -5.48 16.64
C TYR A 156 -12.12 -6.06 15.32
N LEU A 157 -12.97 -6.08 14.28
CA LEU A 157 -12.57 -6.53 12.95
C LEU A 157 -11.44 -5.68 12.38
N ASN A 158 -11.54 -4.35 12.51
CA ASN A 158 -10.47 -3.44 12.09
C ASN A 158 -9.17 -3.68 12.87
N ALA A 159 -9.25 -3.87 14.18
CA ALA A 159 -8.09 -4.17 15.03
C ALA A 159 -7.40 -5.48 14.63
N ILE A 160 -8.18 -6.53 14.36
CA ILE A 160 -7.66 -7.83 13.87
C ILE A 160 -6.97 -7.65 12.50
N SER A 161 -7.55 -6.85 11.60
CA SER A 161 -6.97 -6.60 10.28
C SER A 161 -5.59 -5.93 10.40
N TRP A 162 -5.43 -4.94 11.29
CA TRP A 162 -4.13 -4.33 11.58
C TRP A 162 -3.15 -5.32 12.20
N TYR A 163 -3.61 -6.12 13.17
CA TYR A 163 -2.79 -7.15 13.80
C TYR A 163 -2.22 -8.12 12.76
N PHE A 164 -3.06 -8.68 11.87
CA PHE A 164 -2.59 -9.60 10.83
C PHE A 164 -1.67 -8.93 9.82
N ALA A 165 -1.96 -7.71 9.40
CA ALA A 165 -1.10 -6.98 8.47
C ALA A 165 0.33 -6.83 9.03
N GLU A 166 0.46 -6.41 10.28
CA GLU A 166 1.75 -6.20 10.92
C GLU A 166 2.48 -7.51 11.24
N VAL A 167 1.75 -8.50 11.78
CA VAL A 167 2.35 -9.79 12.16
C VAL A 167 2.84 -10.56 10.93
N ASN A 168 2.09 -10.53 9.83
CA ASN A 168 2.52 -11.16 8.58
C ASN A 168 3.71 -10.44 7.92
N ASN A 169 3.87 -9.13 8.17
CA ASN A 169 4.95 -8.34 7.60
C ASN A 169 6.25 -8.46 8.42
N GLY A 170 6.20 -8.28 9.74
CA GLY A 170 7.39 -8.27 10.59
C GLY A 170 7.20 -8.88 11.99
N GLY A 171 6.16 -9.70 12.16
CA GLY A 171 5.88 -10.40 13.41
C GLY A 171 5.32 -9.52 14.51
N HIS A 172 5.16 -10.12 15.70
CA HIS A 172 4.61 -9.42 16.86
C HIS A 172 5.45 -8.19 17.27
N HIS A 173 6.77 -8.25 17.05
CA HIS A 173 7.65 -7.11 17.34
C HIS A 173 7.22 -5.87 16.52
N GLN A 174 6.97 -6.03 15.22
CA GLN A 174 6.54 -4.93 14.37
C GLN A 174 5.19 -4.38 14.82
N PHE A 175 4.22 -5.23 15.12
CA PHE A 175 2.91 -4.82 15.60
C PHE A 175 2.99 -3.94 16.85
N PHE A 176 3.76 -4.36 17.87
CA PHE A 176 3.88 -3.59 19.11
C PHE A 176 4.84 -2.38 19.02
N TYR A 177 5.73 -2.36 18.03
CA TYR A 177 6.63 -1.24 17.79
C TYR A 177 5.95 -0.09 17.03
N ASN A 178 5.08 -0.43 16.08
CA ASN A 178 4.35 0.53 15.26
C ASN A 178 3.14 1.12 16.03
N SER A 179 2.59 2.23 15.51
CA SER A 179 1.38 2.87 16.04
C SER A 179 0.18 1.91 16.10
N THR A 180 0.13 0.93 15.21
CA THR A 180 -0.87 -0.15 15.18
C THR A 180 -0.95 -0.96 16.47
N GLY A 181 0.10 -1.00 17.27
CA GLY A 181 0.10 -1.64 18.58
C GLY A 181 -0.96 -1.10 19.54
N ILE A 182 -1.46 0.12 19.33
CA ILE A 182 -2.50 0.74 20.15
C ILE A 182 -3.80 -0.08 20.20
N VAL A 183 -4.09 -0.86 19.15
CA VAL A 183 -5.33 -1.65 19.04
C VAL A 183 -5.22 -3.08 19.61
N TRP A 184 -4.15 -3.41 20.34
CA TRP A 184 -3.87 -4.79 20.76
C TRP A 184 -4.96 -5.41 21.63
N GLU A 185 -5.58 -4.65 22.53
CA GLU A 185 -6.66 -5.14 23.39
C GLU A 185 -7.91 -5.49 22.59
N ASP A 186 -8.28 -4.64 21.64
CA ASP A 186 -9.40 -4.86 20.76
C ASP A 186 -9.14 -6.01 19.77
N ALA A 187 -7.93 -6.16 19.28
CA ALA A 187 -7.54 -7.30 18.43
C ALA A 187 -7.68 -8.62 19.22
N LEU A 188 -7.18 -8.67 20.45
CA LEU A 188 -7.29 -9.84 21.32
C LEU A 188 -8.75 -10.15 21.68
N ALA A 189 -9.54 -9.12 22.02
CA ALA A 189 -10.96 -9.28 22.33
C ALA A 189 -11.74 -9.79 21.10
N GLY A 190 -11.44 -9.25 19.92
CA GLY A 190 -12.04 -9.67 18.67
C GLY A 190 -11.68 -11.10 18.28
N LEU A 191 -10.43 -11.51 18.39
CA LEU A 191 -10.00 -12.89 18.14
C LEU A 191 -10.78 -13.88 19.00
N ARG A 192 -10.97 -13.55 20.29
CA ARG A 192 -11.78 -14.36 21.22
C ARG A 192 -13.26 -14.39 20.83
N LEU A 193 -13.83 -13.21 20.48
CA LEU A 193 -15.24 -13.10 20.08
C LEU A 193 -15.54 -13.93 18.84
N PHE A 194 -14.64 -13.88 17.85
CA PHE A 194 -14.76 -14.62 16.58
C PHE A 194 -14.24 -16.06 16.65
N LYS A 195 -13.86 -16.54 17.85
CA LYS A 195 -13.36 -17.91 18.10
C LYS A 195 -12.12 -18.25 17.26
N MET A 196 -11.24 -17.28 17.10
CA MET A 196 -9.95 -17.42 16.39
C MET A 196 -8.79 -17.65 17.38
N ASP A 197 -9.08 -18.16 18.56
CA ASP A 197 -8.16 -18.39 19.69
C ASP A 197 -7.28 -19.65 19.54
N ILE A 198 -7.34 -20.32 18.38
CA ILE A 198 -6.55 -21.51 18.04
C ILE A 198 -5.57 -21.15 16.89
N LEU A 199 -4.92 -20.02 16.97
CA LEU A 199 -3.84 -19.66 16.05
C LEU A 199 -2.48 -19.81 16.72
#